data_06f7367a6f5f00cf2c03a83d291dd718
#
_entry.id   06f7367a6f5f00cf2c03a83d291dd718
#
_cell.length_a   1.000
_cell.length_b   1.000
_cell.length_c   1.000
_cell.angle_alpha   90.00
_cell.angle_beta   90.00
_cell.angle_gamma   90.00
#
_symmetry.space_group_name_H-M   'P 1'
#
loop_
_entity.id
_entity.type
_entity.pdbx_description
1 polymer ?
#
loop_
_entity_poly.entity_id
_entity_poly.type
_entity_poly.pdbx_seq_one_letter_code
_entity_poly.pdbx_strand_id
1 'polypeptide(L)'
;MTLTARRMRPISLLILGVACATQMPAAVTDVTQTFVLQPGWNSVFLEVRPEVNEAEAVFGGLPLASAWTWNPAGPKVEFIDDPTEQMVPSPQWLGYFPRPRPESILTNLFAVQANRAYLLKLDGDVPVTWTVTGTPEVQDYRWAPDSFNLVGFPVDPLQQPTFGQFLAPSPAHAGQPIYRLVAGQWQEIASPFGTAIRSGEAYWVFCKGPSDYSGPIAIDLEAGKGVDFGGGRDESRVRMRNLNTAPVSISLRQVSGPAPIPLTIALFDEDSGDFAWPTLPATYGQAVAAGGEWLLDLAPKRKSFTAEQVGTVIEIRDGFGFRRLLAVSARSTFAPPPFEALRAAARGSSTLPMTSPVIDVLAGLWVGKVSVGFVSQAQTGSETPTPTGAPFTFRLMIHVDANGTARLLKEVIQLWKEGTRIPDPENPGLFLIDEPGHFVLLTDDDLIPSFAGATLRDGEPVGYRVSTTAYDFEPQSLVMTGAFSSTGVLSASITLDAEAPTNPFRHKFHPDHNNRNELYTLFLEEAYPISREMTFTFSAADLGGGSDASYGANLLGGSYRERLGGLHRNDIVVEGRFLLSRISASPDLNQ
;
A
#
# COMPACT_ATOMS: atom_id res chain seq x y z
N MET A 1 83.24 -6.61 -19.81
CA MET A 1 82.29 -7.25 -18.95
C MET A 1 81.07 -6.36 -18.86
N THR A 2 80.12 -6.61 -19.72
CA THR A 2 78.90 -5.77 -19.91
C THR A 2 77.72 -6.56 -19.41
N LEU A 3 77.07 -6.09 -18.30
CA LEU A 3 75.88 -6.66 -17.77
C LEU A 3 74.64 -6.07 -18.49
N THR A 4 73.89 -6.94 -19.15
CA THR A 4 72.60 -6.62 -19.81
C THR A 4 71.47 -6.70 -18.83
N ALA A 5 70.79 -5.58 -18.57
CA ALA A 5 69.57 -5.52 -17.73
C ALA A 5 68.32 -5.98 -18.54
N ARG A 6 67.67 -7.05 -18.07
CA ARG A 6 66.43 -7.57 -18.61
C ARG A 6 65.25 -6.75 -18.03
N ARG A 7 64.50 -6.03 -18.87
CA ARG A 7 63.28 -5.35 -18.54
C ARG A 7 62.14 -6.37 -18.40
N MET A 8 61.55 -6.48 -17.21
CA MET A 8 60.27 -7.15 -16.97
C MET A 8 59.11 -6.25 -17.43
N ARG A 9 58.24 -6.79 -18.29
CA ARG A 9 56.97 -6.15 -18.67
C ARG A 9 55.93 -6.48 -17.59
N PRO A 10 55.08 -5.52 -17.15
CA PRO A 10 53.98 -5.83 -16.26
C PRO A 10 52.85 -6.53 -17.06
N ILE A 11 52.38 -7.67 -16.54
CA ILE A 11 51.17 -8.36 -17.00
C ILE A 11 50.00 -7.66 -16.35
N SER A 12 49.23 -6.90 -17.15
CA SER A 12 47.95 -6.35 -16.70
C SER A 12 46.92 -7.46 -16.67
N LEU A 13 46.52 -7.86 -15.47
CA LEU A 13 45.42 -8.81 -15.23
C LEU A 13 44.08 -8.05 -15.40
N LEU A 14 43.42 -8.25 -16.53
CA LEU A 14 42.08 -7.72 -16.78
C LEU A 14 41.07 -8.61 -16.03
N ILE A 15 40.61 -8.17 -14.83
CA ILE A 15 39.52 -8.82 -14.12
C ILE A 15 38.22 -8.37 -14.80
N LEU A 16 37.67 -9.26 -15.64
CA LEU A 16 36.32 -9.12 -16.17
C LEU A 16 35.33 -9.48 -15.03
N GLY A 17 34.85 -8.46 -14.31
CA GLY A 17 33.75 -8.61 -13.38
C GLY A 17 32.45 -8.87 -14.15
N VAL A 18 32.05 -10.14 -14.25
CA VAL A 18 30.70 -10.50 -14.66
C VAL A 18 29.78 -10.10 -13.51
N ALA A 19 29.13 -8.95 -13.63
CA ALA A 19 28.00 -8.61 -12.79
C ALA A 19 26.87 -9.62 -13.12
N CYS A 20 26.76 -10.67 -12.32
CA CYS A 20 25.61 -11.56 -12.32
C CYS A 20 24.47 -10.74 -11.71
N ALA A 21 23.64 -10.09 -12.54
CA ALA A 21 22.37 -9.59 -12.12
C ALA A 21 21.53 -10.81 -11.72
N THR A 22 21.42 -11.09 -10.43
CA THR A 22 20.47 -12.05 -9.91
C THR A 22 19.07 -11.49 -10.21
N GLN A 23 18.45 -11.96 -11.30
CA GLN A 23 17.04 -11.74 -11.53
C GLN A 23 16.30 -12.38 -10.34
N MET A 24 15.60 -11.56 -9.57
CA MET A 24 14.66 -12.07 -8.57
C MET A 24 13.62 -12.93 -9.29
N PRO A 25 13.21 -14.07 -8.73
CA PRO A 25 12.14 -14.87 -9.31
C PRO A 25 10.86 -14.03 -9.33
N ALA A 26 10.22 -13.92 -10.50
CA ALA A 26 8.95 -13.22 -10.65
C ALA A 26 7.91 -13.81 -9.67
N ALA A 27 7.11 -12.94 -9.05
CA ALA A 27 6.05 -13.39 -8.16
C ALA A 27 5.06 -14.29 -8.93
N VAL A 28 4.44 -15.23 -8.24
CA VAL A 28 3.56 -16.25 -8.83
C VAL A 28 2.33 -15.69 -9.57
N THR A 29 2.04 -14.39 -9.38
CA THR A 29 0.92 -13.65 -10.00
C THR A 29 1.36 -12.54 -10.94
N ASP A 30 2.63 -12.47 -11.31
CA ASP A 30 3.14 -11.39 -12.14
C ASP A 30 2.70 -11.47 -13.59
N VAL A 31 2.43 -10.31 -14.15
CA VAL A 31 2.09 -10.11 -15.57
C VAL A 31 3.01 -9.03 -16.14
N THR A 32 3.43 -9.21 -17.39
CA THR A 32 4.26 -8.25 -18.10
C THR A 32 3.43 -7.41 -19.05
N GLN A 33 3.53 -6.07 -18.92
CA GLN A 33 3.03 -5.13 -19.90
C GLN A 33 4.18 -4.59 -20.73
N THR A 34 3.95 -4.42 -22.04
CA THR A 34 4.93 -3.89 -22.98
C THR A 34 4.40 -2.65 -23.67
N PHE A 35 5.22 -1.61 -23.70
CA PHE A 35 4.92 -0.32 -24.31
C PHE A 35 5.96 0.00 -25.38
N VAL A 36 5.52 0.57 -26.50
CA VAL A 36 6.41 1.17 -27.50
C VAL A 36 6.30 2.68 -27.35
N LEU A 37 7.29 3.26 -26.67
CA LEU A 37 7.34 4.69 -26.37
C LEU A 37 7.99 5.45 -27.51
N GLN A 38 7.38 6.55 -27.93
CA GLN A 38 7.88 7.43 -28.98
C GLN A 38 8.80 8.52 -28.39
N PRO A 39 9.70 9.12 -29.17
CA PRO A 39 10.39 10.34 -28.77
C PRO A 39 9.42 11.42 -28.30
N GLY A 40 9.77 12.17 -27.25
CA GLY A 40 8.91 13.18 -26.66
C GLY A 40 7.85 12.61 -25.71
N TRP A 41 6.64 13.18 -25.72
CA TRP A 41 5.59 12.84 -24.75
C TRP A 41 4.83 11.56 -25.11
N ASN A 42 4.64 10.71 -24.13
CA ASN A 42 3.83 9.49 -24.14
C ASN A 42 2.87 9.50 -22.97
N SER A 43 1.64 9.02 -23.20
CA SER A 43 0.66 8.77 -22.14
C SER A 43 0.46 7.28 -21.99
N VAL A 44 0.77 6.72 -20.81
CA VAL A 44 0.72 5.28 -20.55
C VAL A 44 -0.18 4.98 -19.36
N PHE A 45 -0.85 3.83 -19.42
CA PHE A 45 -1.64 3.30 -18.32
C PHE A 45 -1.05 1.96 -17.86
N LEU A 46 -0.66 1.90 -16.60
CA LEU A 46 -0.05 0.75 -15.99
C LEU A 46 -1.07 -0.03 -15.16
N GLU A 47 -1.35 -1.27 -15.55
CA GLU A 47 -2.30 -2.17 -14.86
C GLU A 47 -1.66 -2.96 -13.73
N VAL A 48 -0.32 -3.06 -13.72
CA VAL A 48 0.43 -3.87 -12.76
C VAL A 48 1.21 -3.01 -11.79
N ARG A 49 1.39 -3.49 -10.57
CA ARG A 49 2.32 -2.92 -9.59
C ARG A 49 3.63 -3.70 -9.66
N PRO A 50 4.73 -3.06 -10.08
CA PRO A 50 6.03 -3.69 -10.05
C PRO A 50 6.40 -4.16 -8.64
N GLU A 51 7.16 -5.25 -8.53
CA GLU A 51 7.66 -5.74 -7.24
C GLU A 51 8.58 -4.68 -6.61
N VAL A 52 9.54 -4.19 -7.39
CA VAL A 52 10.34 -3.01 -7.05
C VAL A 52 9.66 -1.82 -7.69
N ASN A 53 8.94 -1.04 -6.88
CA ASN A 53 8.04 0.01 -7.37
C ASN A 53 8.59 1.44 -7.21
N GLU A 54 9.83 1.61 -6.77
CA GLU A 54 10.49 2.91 -6.76
C GLU A 54 10.60 3.47 -8.20
N ALA A 55 10.27 4.73 -8.35
CA ALA A 55 10.28 5.40 -9.65
C ALA A 55 11.65 5.32 -10.34
N GLU A 56 12.75 5.40 -9.59
CA GLU A 56 14.10 5.26 -10.11
C GLU A 56 14.37 3.85 -10.67
N ALA A 57 13.89 2.81 -9.99
CA ALA A 57 14.06 1.44 -10.46
C ALA A 57 13.19 1.14 -11.70
N VAL A 58 11.95 1.63 -11.70
CA VAL A 58 10.98 1.35 -12.78
C VAL A 58 11.31 2.13 -14.06
N PHE A 59 11.76 3.38 -13.92
CA PHE A 59 12.04 4.28 -15.04
C PHE A 59 13.54 4.38 -15.40
N GLY A 60 14.45 3.90 -14.54
CA GLY A 60 15.90 4.12 -14.69
C GLY A 60 16.53 3.55 -15.95
N GLY A 61 15.88 2.58 -16.62
CA GLY A 61 16.34 2.02 -17.90
C GLY A 61 15.89 2.81 -19.14
N LEU A 62 15.09 3.88 -18.97
CA LEU A 62 14.56 4.69 -20.05
C LEU A 62 15.40 5.96 -20.28
N PRO A 63 15.57 6.44 -21.53
CA PRO A 63 16.10 7.76 -21.83
C PRO A 63 15.07 8.83 -21.49
N LEU A 64 14.77 8.99 -20.20
CA LEU A 64 13.68 9.80 -19.70
C LEU A 64 14.12 11.24 -19.41
N ALA A 65 13.36 12.22 -19.90
CA ALA A 65 13.46 13.60 -19.44
C ALA A 65 12.71 13.77 -18.12
N SER A 66 11.48 13.25 -18.04
CA SER A 66 10.66 13.30 -16.84
C SER A 66 9.49 12.31 -16.92
N ALA A 67 8.99 11.86 -15.77
CA ALA A 67 7.73 11.12 -15.65
C ALA A 67 6.77 11.84 -14.71
N TRP A 68 5.47 11.82 -15.01
CA TRP A 68 4.46 12.53 -14.26
C TRP A 68 3.22 11.67 -14.06
N THR A 69 2.55 11.86 -12.93
CA THR A 69 1.23 11.29 -12.70
C THR A 69 0.31 12.31 -12.03
N TRP A 70 -0.97 12.26 -12.39
CA TRP A 70 -1.99 13.10 -11.79
C TRP A 70 -2.51 12.50 -10.48
N ASN A 71 -2.61 13.31 -9.42
CA ASN A 71 -3.17 12.93 -8.13
C ASN A 71 -4.49 13.67 -7.88
N PRO A 72 -5.65 13.04 -8.10
CA PRO A 72 -6.95 13.69 -7.91
C PRO A 72 -7.25 14.04 -6.44
N ALA A 73 -6.56 13.44 -5.49
CA ALA A 73 -6.70 13.71 -4.06
C ALA A 73 -5.78 14.84 -3.55
N GLY A 74 -4.99 15.44 -4.45
CA GLY A 74 -4.18 16.61 -4.11
C GLY A 74 -5.06 17.80 -3.71
N PRO A 75 -4.57 18.72 -2.86
CA PRO A 75 -5.31 19.93 -2.53
C PRO A 75 -5.62 20.71 -3.80
N LYS A 76 -6.85 21.20 -3.92
CA LYS A 76 -7.22 22.12 -4.99
C LYS A 76 -6.54 23.46 -4.69
N VAL A 77 -5.54 23.82 -5.47
CA VAL A 77 -5.02 25.18 -5.49
C VAL A 77 -5.97 25.99 -6.37
N GLU A 78 -6.82 26.80 -5.75
CA GLU A 78 -7.79 27.61 -6.48
C GLU A 78 -7.18 28.90 -7.05
N PHE A 79 -6.02 29.32 -6.54
CA PHE A 79 -5.43 30.60 -6.91
C PHE A 79 -3.89 30.57 -6.83
N ILE A 80 -3.22 31.00 -7.88
CA ILE A 80 -1.79 31.26 -7.92
C ILE A 80 -1.63 32.79 -8.01
N ASP A 81 -1.30 33.42 -6.91
CA ASP A 81 -1.10 34.86 -6.85
C ASP A 81 0.20 35.33 -7.51
N ASP A 82 1.22 34.47 -7.53
CA ASP A 82 2.54 34.77 -8.05
C ASP A 82 2.87 33.92 -9.29
N PRO A 83 3.13 34.56 -10.47
CA PRO A 83 3.54 33.82 -11.67
C PRO A 83 4.86 33.05 -11.52
N THR A 84 5.69 33.38 -10.53
CA THR A 84 6.93 32.64 -10.22
C THR A 84 6.64 31.32 -9.53
N GLU A 85 5.49 31.14 -8.89
CA GLU A 85 5.04 29.87 -8.32
C GLU A 85 4.73 28.80 -9.36
N GLN A 86 4.64 29.16 -10.64
CA GLN A 86 4.46 28.20 -11.74
C GLN A 86 5.66 27.24 -11.89
N MET A 87 6.79 27.50 -11.24
CA MET A 87 7.93 26.57 -11.20
C MET A 87 7.85 25.54 -10.08
N VAL A 88 6.91 25.68 -9.15
CA VAL A 88 6.61 24.64 -8.16
C VAL A 88 5.62 23.67 -8.80
N PRO A 89 5.88 22.36 -8.84
CA PRO A 89 4.90 21.40 -9.33
C PRO A 89 3.59 21.61 -8.59
N SER A 90 2.49 21.77 -9.33
CA SER A 90 1.16 21.81 -8.74
C SER A 90 1.02 20.61 -7.79
N PRO A 91 0.48 20.75 -6.56
CA PRO A 91 0.35 19.66 -5.61
C PRO A 91 -0.47 18.48 -6.14
N GLN A 92 -1.18 18.68 -7.25
CA GLN A 92 -1.90 17.64 -7.99
C GLN A 92 -0.99 16.84 -8.93
N TRP A 93 0.20 17.33 -9.27
CA TRP A 93 1.16 16.64 -10.12
C TRP A 93 2.32 16.08 -9.31
N LEU A 94 2.55 14.77 -9.44
CA LEU A 94 3.74 14.12 -8.95
C LEU A 94 4.69 13.89 -10.12
N GLY A 95 5.92 14.39 -10.00
CA GLY A 95 6.95 14.32 -11.03
C GLY A 95 8.19 13.55 -10.57
N TYR A 96 8.76 12.78 -11.49
CA TYR A 96 10.07 12.13 -11.34
C TYR A 96 11.02 12.66 -12.41
N PHE A 97 12.21 13.03 -11.98
CA PHE A 97 13.31 13.49 -12.84
C PHE A 97 14.54 12.60 -12.59
N PRO A 98 15.05 11.90 -13.60
CA PRO A 98 16.16 10.98 -13.41
C PRO A 98 17.46 11.71 -13.07
N ARG A 99 18.32 11.09 -12.26
CA ARG A 99 19.70 11.56 -12.04
C ARG A 99 20.54 11.30 -13.29
N PRO A 100 21.54 12.15 -13.64
CA PRO A 100 22.05 13.29 -12.87
C PRO A 100 21.43 14.65 -13.23
N ARG A 101 20.20 14.73 -13.70
CA ARG A 101 19.56 16.00 -14.07
C ARG A 101 19.47 16.95 -12.87
N PRO A 102 19.69 18.28 -13.07
CA PRO A 102 19.52 19.27 -12.00
C PRO A 102 18.12 19.23 -11.38
N GLU A 103 17.09 18.98 -12.20
CA GLU A 103 15.69 18.90 -11.78
C GLU A 103 15.38 17.69 -10.89
N SER A 104 16.31 16.76 -10.70
CA SER A 104 16.13 15.59 -9.83
C SER A 104 15.78 15.95 -8.38
N ILE A 105 16.17 17.14 -7.92
CA ILE A 105 15.80 17.69 -6.60
C ILE A 105 14.29 17.99 -6.49
N LEU A 106 13.58 18.17 -7.61
CA LEU A 106 12.13 18.43 -7.65
C LEU A 106 11.30 17.14 -7.68
N THR A 107 11.96 15.97 -7.61
CA THR A 107 11.25 14.68 -7.63
C THR A 107 10.37 14.54 -6.40
N ASN A 108 9.06 14.34 -6.63
CA ASN A 108 8.05 14.01 -5.63
C ASN A 108 7.21 12.77 -6.02
N LEU A 109 7.46 12.17 -7.18
CA LEU A 109 6.96 10.86 -7.57
C LEU A 109 8.01 9.81 -7.19
N PHE A 110 7.83 9.15 -6.06
CA PHE A 110 8.78 8.17 -5.53
C PHE A 110 8.41 6.73 -5.85
N ALA A 111 7.12 6.44 -6.04
CA ALA A 111 6.64 5.08 -6.27
C ALA A 111 5.65 5.00 -7.43
N VAL A 112 5.77 3.91 -8.20
CA VAL A 112 4.87 3.56 -9.30
C VAL A 112 3.79 2.62 -8.79
N GLN A 113 2.55 2.86 -9.19
CA GLN A 113 1.37 2.13 -8.72
C GLN A 113 0.62 1.50 -9.89
N ALA A 114 -0.07 0.38 -9.62
CA ALA A 114 -1.01 -0.19 -10.57
C ALA A 114 -2.26 0.70 -10.78
N ASN A 115 -2.92 0.49 -11.92
CA ASN A 115 -4.13 1.22 -12.35
C ASN A 115 -3.94 2.74 -12.32
N ARG A 116 -2.76 3.19 -12.75
CA ARG A 116 -2.41 4.60 -12.79
C ARG A 116 -1.89 5.03 -14.16
N ALA A 117 -2.27 6.23 -14.51
CA ALA A 117 -1.80 6.88 -15.73
C ALA A 117 -0.51 7.66 -15.48
N TYR A 118 0.43 7.58 -16.41
CA TYR A 118 1.70 8.30 -16.39
C TYR A 118 1.93 9.02 -17.71
N LEU A 119 2.47 10.23 -17.63
CA LEU A 119 3.01 10.96 -18.77
C LEU A 119 4.53 10.83 -18.74
N LEU A 120 5.11 10.23 -19.77
CA LEU A 120 6.55 10.02 -19.89
C LEU A 120 7.08 10.90 -21.00
N LYS A 121 8.05 11.76 -20.70
CA LYS A 121 8.77 12.55 -21.69
C LYS A 121 10.11 11.91 -21.95
N LEU A 122 10.32 11.36 -23.15
CA LEU A 122 11.57 10.74 -23.57
C LEU A 122 12.46 11.74 -24.29
N ASP A 123 13.76 11.62 -24.02
CA ASP A 123 14.82 12.22 -24.85
C ASP A 123 15.15 11.27 -26.02
N GLY A 124 15.84 11.82 -27.02
CA GLY A 124 16.27 11.06 -28.18
C GLY A 124 15.28 11.07 -29.34
N ASP A 125 15.66 10.40 -30.44
CA ASP A 125 14.97 10.46 -31.72
C ASP A 125 14.41 9.11 -32.20
N VAL A 126 14.57 8.05 -31.39
CA VAL A 126 14.16 6.69 -31.73
C VAL A 126 13.16 6.14 -30.71
N PRO A 127 12.18 5.34 -31.16
CA PRO A 127 11.26 4.65 -30.23
C PRO A 127 12.00 3.66 -29.32
N VAL A 128 11.49 3.52 -28.09
CA VAL A 128 12.03 2.61 -27.07
C VAL A 128 10.95 1.63 -26.65
N THR A 129 11.30 0.34 -26.59
CA THR A 129 10.41 -0.66 -25.97
C THR A 129 10.67 -0.71 -24.48
N TRP A 130 9.62 -0.49 -23.73
CA TRP A 130 9.61 -0.56 -22.26
C TRP A 130 8.71 -1.68 -21.78
N THR A 131 9.22 -2.52 -20.89
CA THR A 131 8.47 -3.63 -20.28
C THR A 131 8.41 -3.44 -18.79
N VAL A 132 7.23 -3.66 -18.22
CA VAL A 132 6.98 -3.62 -16.78
C VAL A 132 6.34 -4.93 -16.37
N THR A 133 7.00 -5.64 -15.45
CA THR A 133 6.47 -6.86 -14.84
C THR A 133 6.03 -6.58 -13.41
N GLY A 134 4.88 -7.09 -13.03
CA GLY A 134 4.34 -6.90 -11.68
C GLY A 134 2.98 -7.55 -11.48
N THR A 135 2.48 -7.44 -10.28
CA THR A 135 1.19 -8.01 -9.87
C THR A 135 0.04 -7.08 -10.26
N PRO A 136 -0.98 -7.57 -10.99
CA PRO A 136 -2.17 -6.78 -11.27
C PRO A 136 -3.00 -6.54 -10.00
N GLU A 137 -3.62 -5.38 -9.92
CA GLU A 137 -4.47 -4.98 -8.80
C GLU A 137 -5.87 -4.62 -9.31
N VAL A 138 -6.90 -5.04 -8.60
CA VAL A 138 -8.27 -4.52 -8.77
C VAL A 138 -8.39 -3.30 -7.86
N GLN A 139 -8.65 -2.16 -8.47
CA GLN A 139 -8.78 -0.90 -7.74
C GLN A 139 -9.86 -0.03 -8.38
N ASP A 140 -10.66 0.62 -7.53
CA ASP A 140 -11.62 1.62 -7.97
C ASP A 140 -10.92 2.91 -8.39
N TYR A 141 -11.48 3.56 -9.42
CA TYR A 141 -11.02 4.89 -9.80
C TYR A 141 -11.50 5.92 -8.77
N ARG A 142 -10.61 6.86 -8.48
CA ARG A 142 -10.97 8.04 -7.70
C ARG A 142 -11.12 9.22 -8.66
N TRP A 143 -12.36 9.52 -8.99
CA TRP A 143 -12.68 10.62 -9.86
C TRP A 143 -12.75 11.95 -9.10
N ALA A 144 -12.03 12.96 -9.59
CA ALA A 144 -12.26 14.32 -9.16
C ALA A 144 -13.54 14.82 -9.86
N PRO A 145 -14.61 15.17 -9.12
CA PRO A 145 -15.85 15.63 -9.72
C PRO A 145 -15.68 16.99 -10.42
N ASP A 146 -16.46 17.22 -11.49
CA ASP A 146 -16.49 18.45 -12.29
C ASP A 146 -15.10 18.87 -12.79
N SER A 147 -14.27 17.87 -13.13
CA SER A 147 -12.88 18.05 -13.52
C SER A 147 -12.43 17.02 -14.55
N PHE A 148 -11.32 17.34 -15.23
CA PHE A 148 -10.58 16.37 -16.02
C PHE A 148 -9.75 15.47 -15.13
N ASN A 149 -9.75 14.17 -15.44
CA ASN A 149 -8.99 13.15 -14.76
C ASN A 149 -8.07 12.44 -15.76
N LEU A 150 -6.79 12.27 -15.43
CA LEU A 150 -5.86 11.50 -16.23
C LEU A 150 -5.98 10.03 -15.84
N VAL A 151 -6.57 9.23 -16.72
CA VAL A 151 -6.91 7.82 -16.49
C VAL A 151 -6.62 6.95 -17.72
N GLY A 152 -6.45 5.66 -17.51
CA GLY A 152 -6.51 4.66 -18.57
C GLY A 152 -7.54 3.61 -18.22
N PHE A 153 -7.81 2.69 -19.13
CA PHE A 153 -8.83 1.68 -18.93
C PHE A 153 -8.29 0.28 -19.21
N PRO A 154 -8.62 -0.70 -18.35
CA PRO A 154 -8.25 -2.08 -18.57
C PRO A 154 -9.17 -2.68 -19.64
N VAL A 155 -8.64 -2.76 -20.86
CA VAL A 155 -9.37 -3.27 -22.03
C VAL A 155 -8.59 -4.38 -22.72
N ASP A 156 -9.31 -5.27 -23.39
CA ASP A 156 -8.72 -6.34 -24.18
C ASP A 156 -7.93 -5.75 -25.38
N PRO A 157 -6.62 -5.98 -25.47
CA PRO A 157 -5.83 -5.47 -26.58
C PRO A 157 -6.26 -6.03 -27.95
N LEU A 158 -6.95 -7.18 -27.97
CA LEU A 158 -7.43 -7.83 -29.19
C LEU A 158 -8.87 -7.44 -29.57
N GLN A 159 -9.68 -7.02 -28.59
CA GLN A 159 -11.07 -6.62 -28.78
C GLN A 159 -11.33 -5.32 -28.01
N GLN A 160 -10.87 -4.20 -28.56
CA GLN A 160 -10.95 -2.91 -27.91
C GLN A 160 -12.37 -2.31 -27.99
N PRO A 161 -13.02 -1.96 -26.85
CA PRO A 161 -14.30 -1.27 -26.88
C PRO A 161 -14.11 0.17 -27.33
N THR A 162 -15.17 0.80 -27.83
CA THR A 162 -15.16 2.24 -28.04
C THR A 162 -15.39 2.99 -26.74
N PHE A 163 -14.97 4.26 -26.67
CA PHE A 163 -15.25 5.12 -25.50
C PHE A 163 -16.75 5.24 -25.23
N GLY A 164 -17.55 5.39 -26.28
CA GLY A 164 -19.00 5.47 -26.13
C GLY A 164 -19.61 4.21 -25.53
N GLN A 165 -19.14 3.03 -25.92
CA GLN A 165 -19.59 1.75 -25.34
C GLN A 165 -19.13 1.59 -23.90
N PHE A 166 -17.84 1.85 -23.64
CA PHE A 166 -17.25 1.66 -22.32
C PHE A 166 -17.83 2.60 -21.26
N LEU A 167 -18.10 3.88 -21.62
CA LEU A 167 -18.58 4.89 -20.69
C LEU A 167 -20.12 5.04 -20.67
N ALA A 168 -20.84 4.35 -21.56
CA ALA A 168 -22.31 4.43 -21.63
C ALA A 168 -23.03 4.16 -20.30
N PRO A 169 -22.58 3.20 -19.44
CA PRO A 169 -23.25 2.93 -18.17
C PRO A 169 -23.05 4.03 -17.12
N SER A 170 -22.14 5.00 -17.34
CA SER A 170 -21.83 6.04 -16.38
C SER A 170 -22.38 7.42 -16.80
N PRO A 171 -23.43 7.92 -16.13
CA PRO A 171 -23.97 9.27 -16.40
C PRO A 171 -22.93 10.39 -16.20
N ALA A 172 -21.96 10.18 -15.32
CA ALA A 172 -20.90 11.15 -15.04
C ALA A 172 -19.90 11.31 -16.21
N HIS A 173 -19.83 10.33 -17.13
CA HIS A 173 -18.84 10.29 -18.21
C HIS A 173 -19.47 10.24 -19.60
N ALA A 174 -20.70 9.74 -19.72
CA ALA A 174 -21.39 9.64 -21.01
C ALA A 174 -21.53 11.02 -21.66
N GLY A 175 -21.01 11.15 -22.90
CA GLY A 175 -21.07 12.41 -23.64
C GLY A 175 -20.14 13.52 -23.12
N GLN A 176 -19.26 13.24 -22.18
CA GLN A 176 -18.30 14.22 -21.68
C GLN A 176 -17.04 14.27 -22.56
N PRO A 177 -16.31 15.41 -22.58
CA PRO A 177 -15.08 15.56 -23.37
C PRO A 177 -13.99 14.56 -22.97
N ILE A 178 -13.32 13.99 -23.96
CA ILE A 178 -12.21 13.07 -23.82
C ILE A 178 -11.07 13.55 -24.70
N TYR A 179 -9.84 13.59 -24.16
CA TYR A 179 -8.65 13.95 -24.91
C TYR A 179 -7.65 12.82 -24.92
N ARG A 180 -7.02 12.66 -26.07
CA ARG A 180 -5.95 11.70 -26.33
C ARG A 180 -4.67 12.42 -26.69
N LEU A 181 -3.53 11.89 -26.27
CA LEU A 181 -2.22 12.42 -26.66
C LEU A 181 -1.83 11.88 -28.06
N VAL A 182 -1.66 12.77 -29.02
CA VAL A 182 -1.24 12.44 -30.38
C VAL A 182 -0.06 13.34 -30.76
N ALA A 183 1.07 12.73 -31.09
CA ALA A 183 2.31 13.45 -31.44
C ALA A 183 2.69 14.55 -30.42
N GLY A 184 2.50 14.28 -29.14
CA GLY A 184 2.82 15.22 -28.05
C GLY A 184 1.80 16.32 -27.80
N GLN A 185 0.63 16.29 -28.47
CA GLN A 185 -0.45 17.26 -28.32
C GLN A 185 -1.75 16.58 -27.91
N TRP A 186 -2.48 17.18 -26.96
CA TRP A 186 -3.80 16.71 -26.57
C TRP A 186 -4.84 17.08 -27.63
N GLN A 187 -5.53 16.08 -28.15
CA GLN A 187 -6.58 16.22 -29.17
C GLN A 187 -7.89 15.63 -28.63
N GLU A 188 -8.96 16.38 -28.80
CA GLU A 188 -10.29 15.93 -28.43
C GLU A 188 -10.77 14.77 -29.32
N ILE A 189 -11.37 13.76 -28.72
CA ILE A 189 -12.00 12.64 -29.43
C ILE A 189 -13.41 13.06 -29.86
N ALA A 190 -13.52 13.53 -31.09
CA ALA A 190 -14.78 14.04 -31.65
C ALA A 190 -15.87 12.95 -31.81
N SER A 191 -15.50 11.67 -31.93
CA SER A 191 -16.43 10.54 -32.11
C SER A 191 -16.15 9.43 -31.11
N PRO A 192 -16.64 9.54 -29.85
CA PRO A 192 -16.42 8.51 -28.82
C PRO A 192 -16.97 7.12 -29.21
N PHE A 193 -18.08 7.05 -29.96
CA PHE A 193 -18.65 5.79 -30.46
C PHE A 193 -17.91 5.19 -31.66
N GLY A 194 -17.08 5.99 -32.34
CA GLY A 194 -16.25 5.54 -33.47
C GLY A 194 -14.79 5.32 -33.10
N THR A 195 -14.37 5.67 -31.89
CA THR A 195 -12.97 5.63 -31.46
C THR A 195 -12.76 4.56 -30.39
N ALA A 196 -11.88 3.61 -30.66
CA ALA A 196 -11.53 2.54 -29.72
C ALA A 196 -10.61 3.04 -28.61
N ILE A 197 -10.82 2.53 -27.39
CA ILE A 197 -9.90 2.65 -26.27
C ILE A 197 -8.71 1.72 -26.53
N ARG A 198 -7.48 2.22 -26.41
CA ARG A 198 -6.29 1.40 -26.59
C ARG A 198 -5.78 0.89 -25.24
N SER A 199 -5.47 -0.38 -25.18
CA SER A 199 -4.83 -0.98 -24.00
C SER A 199 -3.49 -0.31 -23.71
N GLY A 200 -3.23 0.04 -22.44
CA GLY A 200 -1.99 0.67 -22.01
C GLY A 200 -1.86 2.16 -22.33
N GLU A 201 -2.85 2.80 -22.91
CA GLU A 201 -2.87 4.25 -23.18
C GLU A 201 -3.68 5.01 -22.13
N ALA A 202 -3.26 6.21 -21.77
CA ALA A 202 -3.94 7.09 -20.84
C ALA A 202 -4.57 8.30 -21.55
N TYR A 203 -5.67 8.82 -20.98
CA TYR A 203 -6.53 9.84 -21.55
C TYR A 203 -6.91 10.87 -20.49
N TRP A 204 -7.21 12.10 -20.90
CA TRP A 204 -7.97 13.02 -20.08
C TRP A 204 -9.45 12.79 -20.31
N VAL A 205 -10.18 12.48 -19.24
CA VAL A 205 -11.63 12.25 -19.26
C VAL A 205 -12.29 13.21 -18.29
N PHE A 206 -13.29 13.97 -18.76
CA PHE A 206 -14.07 14.82 -17.88
C PHE A 206 -15.07 13.99 -17.09
N CYS A 207 -15.15 14.24 -15.78
CA CYS A 207 -16.12 13.63 -14.87
C CYS A 207 -17.10 14.71 -14.39
N LYS A 208 -18.38 14.57 -14.72
CA LYS A 208 -19.44 15.49 -14.30
C LYS A 208 -20.11 15.01 -13.03
N GLY A 209 -19.84 15.70 -11.92
CA GLY A 209 -20.31 15.29 -10.61
C GLY A 209 -19.54 14.09 -10.03
N PRO A 210 -19.97 13.56 -8.89
CA PRO A 210 -19.30 12.42 -8.24
C PRO A 210 -19.45 11.12 -9.05
N SER A 211 -18.42 10.27 -9.05
CA SER A 211 -18.42 8.97 -9.71
C SER A 211 -17.51 7.99 -9.01
N ASP A 212 -17.91 6.72 -8.99
CA ASP A 212 -17.14 5.54 -8.59
C ASP A 212 -16.93 4.56 -9.78
N TYR A 213 -17.27 5.00 -10.99
CA TYR A 213 -17.26 4.16 -12.18
C TYR A 213 -15.87 3.66 -12.54
N SER A 214 -15.68 2.34 -12.58
CA SER A 214 -14.41 1.68 -12.91
C SER A 214 -14.46 0.80 -14.18
N GLY A 215 -15.61 0.78 -14.86
CA GLY A 215 -15.86 0.02 -16.08
C GLY A 215 -17.26 -0.57 -16.12
N PRO A 216 -17.67 -1.17 -17.25
CA PRO A 216 -19.02 -1.73 -17.44
C PRO A 216 -19.31 -2.92 -16.52
N ILE A 217 -18.26 -3.60 -16.01
CA ILE A 217 -18.36 -4.61 -14.96
C ILE A 217 -17.61 -4.09 -13.73
N ALA A 218 -18.34 -3.82 -12.65
CA ALA A 218 -17.74 -3.52 -11.35
C ALA A 218 -17.35 -4.81 -10.64
N ILE A 219 -16.13 -4.83 -10.07
CA ILE A 219 -15.58 -6.00 -9.38
C ILE A 219 -15.29 -5.59 -7.94
N ASP A 220 -16.04 -6.17 -7.01
CA ASP A 220 -15.89 -5.93 -5.58
C ASP A 220 -15.20 -7.15 -4.94
N LEU A 221 -14.15 -6.90 -4.16
CA LEU A 221 -13.42 -7.92 -3.39
C LEU A 221 -13.71 -7.74 -1.90
N GLU A 222 -13.75 -8.84 -1.15
CA GLU A 222 -13.96 -8.79 0.30
C GLU A 222 -12.83 -8.06 1.04
N ALA A 223 -11.61 -8.16 0.54
CA ALA A 223 -10.45 -7.46 1.10
C ALA A 223 -9.32 -7.32 0.05
N GLY A 224 -8.55 -6.24 0.18
CA GLY A 224 -7.36 -6.02 -0.65
C GLY A 224 -7.67 -5.62 -2.09
N LYS A 225 -6.70 -5.85 -2.97
CA LYS A 225 -6.74 -5.52 -4.40
C LYS A 225 -6.57 -6.75 -5.30
N GLY A 226 -6.59 -7.93 -4.71
CA GLY A 226 -6.55 -9.25 -5.28
C GLY A 226 -7.08 -10.25 -4.28
N VAL A 227 -7.20 -11.51 -4.65
CA VAL A 227 -7.60 -12.60 -3.76
C VAL A 227 -6.34 -13.24 -3.19
N ASP A 228 -6.07 -13.00 -1.91
CA ASP A 228 -5.00 -13.68 -1.20
C ASP A 228 -5.58 -14.59 -0.10
N PHE A 229 -5.44 -15.89 -0.30
CA PHE A 229 -5.83 -16.89 0.68
C PHE A 229 -4.79 -17.05 1.80
N GLY A 230 -3.60 -16.46 1.66
CA GLY A 230 -2.51 -16.66 2.60
C GLY A 230 -2.28 -18.13 2.91
N GLY A 231 -1.95 -18.44 4.17
CA GLY A 231 -1.80 -19.83 4.65
C GLY A 231 -3.05 -20.44 5.29
N GLY A 232 -4.12 -19.67 5.54
CA GLY A 232 -5.22 -20.12 6.39
C GLY A 232 -6.63 -19.75 5.94
N ARG A 233 -6.79 -18.92 4.93
CA ARG A 233 -8.12 -18.57 4.41
C ARG A 233 -8.60 -19.66 3.46
N ASP A 234 -9.77 -20.24 3.72
CA ASP A 234 -10.27 -21.37 2.97
C ASP A 234 -11.13 -20.97 1.77
N GLU A 235 -11.77 -19.81 1.82
CA GLU A 235 -12.62 -19.30 0.74
C GLU A 235 -12.56 -17.77 0.62
N SER A 236 -12.92 -17.25 -0.56
CA SER A 236 -13.05 -15.82 -0.82
C SER A 236 -14.07 -15.59 -1.92
N ARG A 237 -14.88 -14.53 -1.73
CA ARG A 237 -15.89 -14.11 -2.68
C ARG A 237 -15.41 -12.99 -3.57
N VAL A 238 -15.67 -13.14 -4.86
CA VAL A 238 -15.53 -12.07 -5.87
C VAL A 238 -16.93 -11.74 -6.37
N ARG A 239 -17.35 -10.49 -6.19
CA ARG A 239 -18.64 -10.00 -6.67
C ARG A 239 -18.44 -9.23 -7.97
N MET A 240 -19.13 -9.61 -9.02
CA MET A 240 -19.09 -8.94 -10.32
C MET A 240 -20.49 -8.39 -10.64
N ARG A 241 -20.61 -7.07 -10.81
CA ARG A 241 -21.88 -6.40 -11.11
C ARG A 241 -21.89 -5.90 -12.56
N ASN A 242 -22.92 -6.24 -13.30
CA ASN A 242 -23.15 -5.70 -14.64
C ASN A 242 -23.80 -4.32 -14.54
N LEU A 243 -23.06 -3.29 -14.86
CA LEU A 243 -23.56 -1.90 -14.86
C LEU A 243 -24.24 -1.50 -16.17
N ASN A 244 -24.22 -2.37 -17.20
CA ASN A 244 -24.88 -2.11 -18.46
C ASN A 244 -26.40 -2.22 -18.34
N THR A 245 -27.09 -1.58 -19.27
CA THR A 245 -28.57 -1.66 -19.42
C THR A 245 -29.04 -2.90 -20.17
N ALA A 246 -28.12 -3.77 -20.61
CA ALA A 246 -28.40 -5.03 -21.28
C ALA A 246 -27.66 -6.18 -20.57
N PRO A 247 -28.15 -7.43 -20.72
CA PRO A 247 -27.43 -8.60 -20.24
C PRO A 247 -26.05 -8.70 -20.90
N VAL A 248 -25.06 -9.20 -20.15
CA VAL A 248 -23.69 -9.40 -20.63
C VAL A 248 -23.16 -10.76 -20.19
N SER A 249 -22.40 -11.43 -21.07
CA SER A 249 -21.67 -12.65 -20.70
C SER A 249 -20.33 -12.26 -20.08
N ILE A 250 -20.14 -12.60 -18.81
CA ILE A 250 -18.85 -12.44 -18.11
C ILE A 250 -18.12 -13.79 -18.22
N SER A 251 -16.89 -13.76 -18.67
CA SER A 251 -16.02 -14.94 -18.78
C SER A 251 -14.76 -14.75 -17.95
N LEU A 252 -14.33 -15.85 -17.33
CA LEU A 252 -13.11 -15.97 -16.54
C LEU A 252 -12.15 -16.87 -17.30
N ARG A 253 -10.88 -16.48 -17.40
CA ARG A 253 -9.81 -17.31 -17.96
C ARG A 253 -8.65 -17.33 -17.00
N GLN A 254 -8.20 -18.52 -16.60
CA GLN A 254 -6.97 -18.65 -15.82
C GLN A 254 -5.75 -18.45 -16.72
N VAL A 255 -4.87 -17.54 -16.34
CA VAL A 255 -3.57 -17.33 -16.95
C VAL A 255 -2.55 -18.13 -16.16
N SER A 256 -1.92 -19.13 -16.79
CA SER A 256 -0.96 -20.01 -16.11
C SER A 256 0.29 -19.23 -15.69
N GLY A 257 0.62 -19.32 -14.41
CA GLY A 257 1.87 -18.85 -13.83
C GLY A 257 2.88 -19.98 -13.61
N PRO A 258 4.05 -19.68 -13.04
CA PRO A 258 5.11 -20.67 -12.78
C PRO A 258 4.70 -21.72 -11.73
N ALA A 259 3.82 -21.38 -10.79
CA ALA A 259 3.30 -22.27 -9.75
C ALA A 259 1.78 -22.05 -9.62
N PRO A 260 0.96 -22.62 -10.53
CA PRO A 260 -0.46 -22.33 -10.58
C PRO A 260 -1.20 -22.83 -9.33
N ILE A 261 -2.08 -22.00 -8.80
CA ILE A 261 -2.94 -22.37 -7.67
C ILE A 261 -4.12 -23.23 -8.19
N PRO A 262 -4.32 -24.44 -7.65
CA PRO A 262 -5.51 -25.24 -7.95
C PRO A 262 -6.73 -24.67 -7.21
N LEU A 263 -7.66 -24.09 -7.97
CA LEU A 263 -8.87 -23.44 -7.46
C LEU A 263 -10.11 -24.33 -7.63
N THR A 264 -11.06 -24.17 -6.72
CA THR A 264 -12.43 -24.65 -6.81
C THR A 264 -13.41 -23.49 -6.75
N ILE A 265 -14.62 -23.71 -7.23
CA ILE A 265 -15.74 -22.78 -7.17
C ILE A 265 -16.91 -23.43 -6.44
N ALA A 266 -17.67 -22.64 -5.66
CA ALA A 266 -18.93 -23.09 -5.07
C ALA A 266 -20.02 -23.10 -6.14
N LEU A 267 -20.65 -24.23 -6.33
CA LEU A 267 -21.86 -24.38 -7.16
C LEU A 267 -22.96 -25.00 -6.29
N PHE A 268 -24.13 -24.38 -6.25
CA PHE A 268 -25.27 -24.96 -5.56
C PHE A 268 -25.79 -26.16 -6.36
N ASP A 269 -25.89 -27.30 -5.70
CA ASP A 269 -26.44 -28.53 -6.27
C ASP A 269 -27.88 -28.66 -5.78
N GLU A 270 -28.83 -28.50 -6.69
CA GLU A 270 -30.27 -28.57 -6.40
C GLU A 270 -30.72 -29.97 -5.95
N ASP A 271 -30.02 -31.02 -6.38
CA ASP A 271 -30.37 -32.41 -6.06
C ASP A 271 -30.00 -32.76 -4.60
N SER A 272 -28.84 -32.32 -4.15
CA SER A 272 -28.38 -32.52 -2.76
C SER A 272 -28.83 -31.42 -1.80
N GLY A 273 -29.21 -30.24 -2.30
CA GLY A 273 -29.51 -29.05 -1.50
C GLY A 273 -28.29 -28.43 -0.82
N ASP A 274 -27.09 -28.75 -1.28
CA ASP A 274 -25.83 -28.30 -0.68
C ASP A 274 -24.90 -27.70 -1.74
N PHE A 275 -23.74 -27.17 -1.35
CA PHE A 275 -22.72 -26.64 -2.26
C PHE A 275 -21.70 -27.70 -2.64
N ALA A 276 -21.57 -27.95 -3.95
CA ALA A 276 -20.46 -28.68 -4.51
C ALA A 276 -19.29 -27.73 -4.81
N TRP A 277 -18.04 -28.24 -4.68
CA TRP A 277 -16.81 -27.50 -4.95
C TRP A 277 -15.98 -28.12 -6.08
N PRO A 278 -16.48 -28.11 -7.32
CA PRO A 278 -15.70 -28.61 -8.46
C PRO A 278 -14.47 -27.73 -8.72
N THR A 279 -13.49 -28.30 -9.41
CA THR A 279 -12.32 -27.54 -9.87
C THR A 279 -12.75 -26.44 -10.83
N LEU A 280 -12.24 -25.22 -10.64
CA LEU A 280 -12.44 -24.12 -11.57
C LEU A 280 -11.87 -24.49 -12.95
N PRO A 281 -12.69 -24.54 -14.02
CA PRO A 281 -12.20 -24.80 -15.37
C PRO A 281 -11.24 -23.72 -15.86
N ALA A 282 -10.39 -24.03 -16.84
CA ALA A 282 -9.48 -23.05 -17.45
C ALA A 282 -10.23 -21.83 -18.03
N THR A 283 -11.47 -22.03 -18.46
CA THR A 283 -12.41 -20.99 -18.87
C THR A 283 -13.76 -21.30 -18.25
N TYR A 284 -14.36 -20.33 -17.60
CA TYR A 284 -15.68 -20.41 -16.97
C TYR A 284 -16.43 -19.10 -17.19
N GLY A 285 -17.74 -19.15 -17.34
CA GLY A 285 -18.49 -17.91 -17.59
C GLY A 285 -19.98 -18.05 -17.32
N GLN A 286 -20.61 -16.91 -17.13
CA GLN A 286 -22.03 -16.80 -16.86
C GLN A 286 -22.62 -15.55 -17.53
N ALA A 287 -23.88 -15.66 -18.00
CA ALA A 287 -24.66 -14.52 -18.41
C ALA A 287 -25.21 -13.79 -17.18
N VAL A 288 -24.99 -12.48 -17.10
CA VAL A 288 -25.45 -11.62 -16.00
C VAL A 288 -26.47 -10.63 -16.56
N ALA A 289 -27.65 -10.61 -15.98
CA ALA A 289 -28.73 -9.68 -16.39
C ALA A 289 -28.29 -8.21 -16.27
N ALA A 290 -28.99 -7.32 -16.95
CA ALA A 290 -28.80 -5.87 -16.80
C ALA A 290 -28.97 -5.45 -15.34
N GLY A 291 -28.01 -4.75 -14.76
CA GLY A 291 -27.99 -4.35 -13.37
C GLY A 291 -27.87 -5.52 -12.37
N GLY A 292 -27.73 -6.75 -12.84
CA GLY A 292 -27.57 -7.95 -12.03
C GLY A 292 -26.13 -8.17 -11.57
N GLU A 293 -25.95 -9.21 -10.75
CA GLU A 293 -24.64 -9.56 -10.19
C GLU A 293 -24.34 -11.06 -10.33
N TRP A 294 -23.07 -11.37 -10.32
CA TRP A 294 -22.54 -12.73 -10.22
C TRP A 294 -21.62 -12.80 -9.00
N LEU A 295 -21.95 -13.69 -8.05
CA LEU A 295 -21.12 -14.01 -6.90
C LEU A 295 -20.31 -15.26 -7.22
N LEU A 296 -19.00 -15.12 -7.17
CA LEU A 296 -18.05 -16.21 -7.41
C LEU A 296 -17.31 -16.51 -6.11
N ASP A 297 -17.64 -17.63 -5.48
CA ASP A 297 -16.93 -18.13 -4.31
C ASP A 297 -15.81 -19.06 -4.75
N LEU A 298 -14.57 -18.70 -4.41
CA LEU A 298 -13.33 -19.39 -4.75
C LEU A 298 -12.73 -20.04 -3.51
N ALA A 299 -12.19 -21.26 -3.64
CA ALA A 299 -11.42 -21.91 -2.59
C ALA A 299 -10.16 -22.59 -3.17
N PRO A 300 -9.02 -22.57 -2.45
CA PRO A 300 -7.79 -23.24 -2.89
C PRO A 300 -7.76 -24.71 -2.48
N LYS A 301 -7.36 -25.61 -3.36
CA LYS A 301 -7.08 -27.03 -3.01
C LYS A 301 -5.71 -27.17 -2.38
N ARG A 302 -5.53 -26.79 -1.11
CA ARG A 302 -4.22 -26.74 -0.43
C ARG A 302 -3.45 -28.06 -0.48
N LYS A 303 -4.16 -29.21 -0.39
CA LYS A 303 -3.52 -30.54 -0.47
C LYS A 303 -2.86 -30.83 -1.81
N SER A 304 -3.17 -30.06 -2.85
CA SER A 304 -2.64 -30.21 -4.21
C SER A 304 -1.56 -29.17 -4.54
N PHE A 305 -1.09 -28.39 -3.58
CA PHE A 305 -0.06 -27.40 -3.83
C PHE A 305 1.28 -28.09 -4.11
N THR A 306 1.96 -27.61 -5.16
CA THR A 306 3.26 -28.14 -5.62
C THR A 306 4.43 -27.27 -5.17
N ALA A 307 4.15 -26.08 -4.61
CA ALA A 307 5.13 -25.12 -4.11
C ALA A 307 4.63 -24.48 -2.81
N GLU A 308 5.54 -23.86 -2.05
CA GLU A 308 5.19 -23.14 -0.83
C GLU A 308 4.28 -21.95 -1.12
N GLN A 309 4.54 -21.23 -2.20
CA GLN A 309 3.72 -20.15 -2.70
C GLN A 309 3.19 -20.52 -4.09
N VAL A 310 1.88 -20.42 -4.26
CA VAL A 310 1.18 -20.72 -5.50
C VAL A 310 0.28 -19.54 -5.87
N GLY A 311 0.06 -19.33 -7.17
CA GLY A 311 -0.79 -18.25 -7.64
C GLY A 311 -1.16 -18.37 -9.10
N THR A 312 -2.16 -17.62 -9.49
CA THR A 312 -2.61 -17.48 -10.87
C THR A 312 -3.17 -16.07 -11.07
N VAL A 313 -3.31 -15.66 -12.31
CA VAL A 313 -4.09 -14.48 -12.65
C VAL A 313 -5.38 -14.93 -13.33
N ILE A 314 -6.51 -14.48 -12.82
CA ILE A 314 -7.80 -14.67 -13.47
C ILE A 314 -8.08 -13.44 -14.32
N GLU A 315 -8.21 -13.64 -15.60
CA GLU A 315 -8.63 -12.62 -16.55
C GLU A 315 -10.15 -12.64 -16.64
N ILE A 316 -10.79 -11.54 -16.22
CA ILE A 316 -12.23 -11.32 -16.25
C ILE A 316 -12.53 -10.48 -17.49
N ARG A 317 -13.41 -10.97 -18.37
CA ARG A 317 -13.79 -10.32 -19.64
C ARG A 317 -15.28 -10.24 -19.79
N ASP A 318 -15.73 -9.23 -20.52
CA ASP A 318 -17.08 -9.21 -21.10
C ASP A 318 -17.03 -9.45 -22.62
N GLY A 319 -18.20 -9.50 -23.27
CA GLY A 319 -18.32 -9.64 -24.71
C GLY A 319 -18.01 -8.37 -25.53
N PHE A 320 -17.75 -7.22 -24.86
CA PHE A 320 -17.56 -5.92 -25.52
C PHE A 320 -16.11 -5.42 -25.46
N GLY A 321 -15.22 -6.16 -24.77
CA GLY A 321 -13.80 -5.84 -24.72
C GLY A 321 -13.34 -5.22 -23.38
N PHE A 322 -14.18 -5.18 -22.37
CA PHE A 322 -13.71 -4.98 -21.00
C PHE A 322 -12.83 -6.18 -20.58
N ARG A 323 -11.71 -5.88 -19.93
CA ARG A 323 -10.83 -6.88 -19.37
C ARG A 323 -10.29 -6.40 -18.03
N ARG A 324 -10.32 -7.24 -17.01
CA ARG A 324 -9.67 -6.96 -15.74
C ARG A 324 -8.82 -8.18 -15.33
N LEU A 325 -7.65 -7.93 -14.82
CA LEU A 325 -6.76 -8.96 -14.28
C LEU A 325 -6.92 -9.01 -12.75
N LEU A 326 -7.20 -10.18 -12.23
CA LEU A 326 -7.34 -10.48 -10.81
C LEU A 326 -6.23 -11.42 -10.37
N ALA A 327 -5.31 -10.95 -9.55
CA ALA A 327 -4.29 -11.79 -8.93
C ALA A 327 -4.93 -12.67 -7.86
N VAL A 328 -4.60 -13.97 -7.87
CA VAL A 328 -5.05 -14.94 -6.88
C VAL A 328 -3.86 -15.72 -6.36
N SER A 329 -3.61 -15.68 -5.05
CA SER A 329 -2.46 -16.32 -4.41
C SER A 329 -2.82 -17.09 -3.16
N ALA A 330 -1.99 -18.08 -2.80
CA ALA A 330 -2.04 -18.80 -1.54
C ALA A 330 -0.66 -19.32 -1.15
N ARG A 331 -0.51 -19.70 0.14
CA ARG A 331 0.67 -20.40 0.67
C ARG A 331 0.29 -21.81 1.14
N SER A 332 1.21 -22.77 1.01
CA SER A 332 0.98 -24.18 1.35
C SER A 332 0.77 -24.42 2.83
N THR A 333 1.38 -23.60 3.67
CA THR A 333 1.28 -23.70 5.12
C THR A 333 1.10 -22.33 5.74
N PHE A 334 0.21 -22.27 6.73
CA PHE A 334 0.25 -21.25 7.76
C PHE A 334 1.32 -21.66 8.77
N ALA A 335 2.58 -21.60 8.37
CA ALA A 335 3.67 -21.67 9.34
C ALA A 335 4.31 -20.29 9.38
N PRO A 336 4.02 -19.46 10.41
CA PRO A 336 5.02 -18.48 10.79
C PRO A 336 6.28 -19.31 11.11
N PRO A 337 7.49 -18.82 10.77
CA PRO A 337 8.70 -19.48 11.21
C PRO A 337 8.55 -19.71 12.72
N PRO A 338 8.94 -20.89 13.25
CA PRO A 338 8.79 -21.20 14.66
C PRO A 338 9.34 -20.04 15.47
N PHE A 339 8.63 -19.60 16.49
CA PHE A 339 9.07 -18.52 17.39
C PHE A 339 10.49 -18.75 17.92
N GLU A 340 10.89 -20.01 18.08
CA GLU A 340 12.25 -20.44 18.40
C GLU A 340 13.28 -20.07 17.31
N ALA A 341 12.92 -20.14 16.04
CA ALA A 341 13.80 -19.71 14.93
C ALA A 341 13.96 -18.20 14.90
N LEU A 342 12.90 -17.45 15.23
CA LEU A 342 12.95 -16.00 15.38
C LEU A 342 13.80 -15.59 16.59
N ARG A 343 13.70 -16.31 17.71
CA ARG A 343 14.58 -16.14 18.87
C ARG A 343 16.02 -16.50 18.56
N ALA A 344 16.28 -17.54 17.78
CA ALA A 344 17.62 -17.96 17.38
C ALA A 344 18.27 -16.94 16.44
N ALA A 345 17.51 -16.40 15.48
CA ALA A 345 17.97 -15.32 14.59
C ALA A 345 18.30 -14.04 15.38
N ALA A 346 17.46 -13.67 16.35
CA ALA A 346 17.70 -12.52 17.22
C ALA A 346 18.91 -12.71 18.15
N ARG A 347 19.23 -13.97 18.57
CA ARG A 347 20.38 -14.28 19.41
C ARG A 347 21.69 -14.45 18.63
N GLY A 348 21.62 -14.80 17.34
CA GLY A 348 22.79 -15.01 16.48
C GLY A 348 23.47 -13.73 15.99
N SER A 349 22.86 -12.57 16.19
CA SER A 349 23.35 -11.28 15.67
C SER A 349 24.21 -10.47 16.67
N SER A 350 24.67 -11.04 17.78
CA SER A 350 25.33 -10.27 18.85
C SER A 350 26.85 -10.14 18.76
N THR A 351 27.46 -10.26 17.58
CA THR A 351 28.90 -10.03 17.39
C THR A 351 29.23 -9.26 16.13
N LEU A 352 28.82 -7.99 16.09
CA LEU A 352 29.46 -6.99 15.24
C LEU A 352 29.91 -5.81 16.11
N PRO A 353 31.11 -5.24 15.89
CA PRO A 353 31.62 -4.15 16.69
C PRO A 353 30.75 -2.90 16.49
N MET A 354 30.30 -2.33 17.61
CA MET A 354 29.61 -1.04 17.64
C MET A 354 30.52 0.04 17.05
N THR A 355 30.28 0.39 15.80
CA THR A 355 30.71 1.68 15.28
C THR A 355 29.60 2.71 15.54
N SER A 356 30.00 3.87 16.03
CA SER A 356 29.22 5.03 16.47
C SER A 356 27.85 5.29 15.82
N PRO A 357 26.90 5.92 16.52
CA PRO A 357 25.49 5.91 16.21
C PRO A 357 25.17 6.68 14.91
N VAL A 358 24.64 5.97 13.94
CA VAL A 358 23.89 6.57 12.82
C VAL A 358 22.44 6.72 13.34
N ILE A 359 22.24 7.69 14.21
CA ILE A 359 20.96 7.89 14.93
C ILE A 359 19.92 8.59 14.04
N ASP A 360 20.35 9.30 13.02
CA ASP A 360 19.49 10.17 12.20
C ASP A 360 18.74 9.46 11.05
N VAL A 361 19.10 8.22 10.72
CA VAL A 361 18.59 7.54 9.52
C VAL A 361 17.13 7.06 9.66
N LEU A 362 16.65 6.78 10.87
CA LEU A 362 15.34 6.19 11.13
C LEU A 362 14.36 7.15 11.83
N ALA A 363 14.76 8.40 12.07
CA ALA A 363 13.89 9.40 12.66
C ALA A 363 12.66 9.69 11.78
N GLY A 364 11.51 9.93 12.38
CA GLY A 364 10.27 10.26 11.67
C GLY A 364 9.06 9.45 12.11
N LEU A 365 8.00 9.57 11.32
CA LEU A 365 6.73 8.88 11.57
C LEU A 365 6.63 7.57 10.78
N TRP A 366 6.41 6.50 11.52
CA TRP A 366 6.24 5.15 11.02
C TRP A 366 4.82 4.67 11.26
N VAL A 367 4.12 4.28 10.19
CA VAL A 367 2.74 3.80 10.24
C VAL A 367 2.64 2.44 9.58
N GLY A 368 1.90 1.54 10.21
CA GLY A 368 1.72 0.22 9.67
C GLY A 368 0.65 -0.59 10.36
N LYS A 369 0.85 -1.91 10.39
CA LYS A 369 -0.12 -2.86 10.92
C LYS A 369 0.56 -3.88 11.82
N VAL A 370 -0.14 -4.27 12.87
CA VAL A 370 0.10 -5.51 13.61
C VAL A 370 -0.92 -6.54 13.14
N SER A 371 -0.46 -7.77 12.88
CA SER A 371 -1.30 -8.91 12.50
C SER A 371 -1.12 -9.99 13.57
N VAL A 372 -2.10 -10.13 14.45
CA VAL A 372 -2.14 -11.15 15.50
C VAL A 372 -2.70 -12.44 14.91
N GLY A 373 -1.94 -13.50 14.96
CA GLY A 373 -2.34 -14.83 14.46
C GLY A 373 -2.35 -15.94 15.52
N PHE A 374 -1.95 -15.61 16.75
CA PHE A 374 -1.86 -16.58 17.85
C PHE A 374 -2.40 -15.95 19.13
N VAL A 375 -3.18 -16.71 19.88
CA VAL A 375 -3.75 -16.30 21.17
C VAL A 375 -3.66 -17.47 22.15
N SER A 376 -3.30 -17.20 23.40
CA SER A 376 -3.29 -18.22 24.45
C SER A 376 -4.71 -18.62 24.86
N GLN A 377 -4.83 -19.82 25.43
CA GLN A 377 -6.11 -20.34 25.90
C GLN A 377 -6.35 -19.96 27.37
N ALA A 378 -6.80 -18.74 27.61
CA ALA A 378 -6.98 -18.19 28.95
C ALA A 378 -7.91 -19.05 29.83
N GLN A 379 -8.93 -19.72 29.24
CA GLN A 379 -9.85 -20.61 29.96
C GLN A 379 -9.14 -21.81 30.62
N THR A 380 -8.05 -22.27 30.01
CA THR A 380 -7.28 -23.39 30.54
C THR A 380 -6.08 -22.95 31.41
N GLY A 381 -5.83 -21.65 31.50
CA GLY A 381 -4.66 -21.09 32.16
C GLY A 381 -3.36 -21.29 31.37
N SER A 382 -3.42 -21.72 30.11
CA SER A 382 -2.26 -21.87 29.24
C SER A 382 -1.80 -20.52 28.72
N GLU A 383 -0.56 -20.15 29.00
CA GLU A 383 0.09 -18.96 28.43
C GLU A 383 0.73 -19.22 27.06
N THR A 384 0.64 -20.44 26.53
CA THR A 384 1.17 -20.79 25.21
C THR A 384 0.18 -20.38 24.14
N PRO A 385 0.51 -19.42 23.24
CA PRO A 385 -0.38 -19.04 22.17
C PRO A 385 -0.57 -20.15 21.15
N THR A 386 -1.81 -20.30 20.69
CA THR A 386 -2.23 -21.23 19.64
C THR A 386 -2.78 -20.46 18.44
N PRO A 387 -2.67 -21.00 17.21
CA PRO A 387 -3.16 -20.32 16.03
C PRO A 387 -4.65 -19.96 16.13
N THR A 388 -4.99 -18.75 15.69
CA THR A 388 -6.40 -18.31 15.52
C THR A 388 -6.92 -18.75 14.16
N GLY A 389 -8.25 -18.88 14.03
CA GLY A 389 -8.89 -19.24 12.75
C GLY A 389 -8.71 -18.16 11.66
N ALA A 390 -8.57 -16.89 12.05
CA ALA A 390 -8.25 -15.77 11.17
C ALA A 390 -7.36 -14.76 11.92
N PRO A 391 -6.37 -14.13 11.27
CA PRO A 391 -5.58 -13.10 11.90
C PRO A 391 -6.42 -11.85 12.17
N PHE A 392 -6.22 -11.25 13.33
CA PHE A 392 -6.76 -9.94 13.68
C PHE A 392 -5.72 -8.87 13.39
N THR A 393 -6.12 -7.80 12.67
CA THR A 393 -5.19 -6.73 12.30
C THR A 393 -5.61 -5.40 12.86
N PHE A 394 -4.63 -4.61 13.33
CA PHE A 394 -4.85 -3.25 13.78
C PHE A 394 -3.70 -2.34 13.39
N ARG A 395 -3.96 -1.03 13.39
CA ARG A 395 -2.96 -0.02 13.02
C ARG A 395 -1.97 0.20 14.14
N LEU A 396 -0.70 0.37 13.75
CA LEU A 396 0.41 0.74 14.63
C LEU A 396 1.03 2.05 14.12
N MET A 397 1.29 2.99 15.03
CA MET A 397 1.97 4.25 14.73
C MET A 397 3.09 4.47 15.75
N ILE A 398 4.31 4.69 15.25
CA ILE A 398 5.49 4.98 16.07
C ILE A 398 6.17 6.21 15.50
N HIS A 399 6.46 7.19 16.34
CA HIS A 399 7.32 8.32 16.00
C HIS A 399 8.69 8.13 16.64
N VAL A 400 9.74 8.43 15.89
CA VAL A 400 11.14 8.36 16.35
C VAL A 400 11.75 9.73 16.20
N ASP A 401 12.24 10.30 17.28
CA ASP A 401 12.89 11.60 17.27
C ASP A 401 14.36 11.52 16.76
N ALA A 402 15.02 12.67 16.60
CA ALA A 402 16.40 12.77 16.15
C ALA A 402 17.41 12.04 17.10
N ASN A 403 17.04 11.80 18.34
CA ASN A 403 17.87 11.06 19.31
C ASN A 403 17.60 9.56 19.31
N GLY A 404 16.68 9.09 18.47
CA GLY A 404 16.27 7.68 18.40
C GLY A 404 15.25 7.27 19.46
N THR A 405 14.64 8.21 20.19
CA THR A 405 13.58 7.90 21.15
C THR A 405 12.30 7.56 20.41
N ALA A 406 11.82 6.36 20.58
CA ALA A 406 10.57 5.89 19.99
C ALA A 406 9.37 6.20 20.89
N ARG A 407 8.27 6.61 20.28
CA ARG A 407 7.00 6.91 20.96
C ARG A 407 5.85 6.20 20.25
N LEU A 408 5.06 5.45 20.99
CA LEU A 408 3.79 4.92 20.50
C LEU A 408 2.78 6.07 20.46
N LEU A 409 2.07 6.20 19.34
CA LEU A 409 1.06 7.23 19.12
C LEU A 409 -0.33 6.61 19.00
N LYS A 410 -1.35 7.24 19.59
CA LYS A 410 -2.75 6.90 19.34
C LYS A 410 -3.32 7.70 18.18
N GLU A 411 -2.78 8.89 17.95
CA GLU A 411 -3.16 9.72 16.81
C GLU A 411 -2.02 10.67 16.43
N VAL A 412 -2.04 11.17 15.21
CA VAL A 412 -1.13 12.19 14.69
C VAL A 412 -1.85 13.06 13.68
N ILE A 413 -1.58 14.36 13.74
CA ILE A 413 -2.10 15.37 12.84
C ILE A 413 -0.94 15.94 12.06
N GLN A 414 -1.08 16.09 10.74
CA GLN A 414 -0.11 16.74 9.89
C GLN A 414 -0.64 18.12 9.48
N LEU A 415 0.17 19.16 9.73
CA LEU A 415 -0.10 20.53 9.32
C LEU A 415 1.09 21.12 8.58
N TRP A 416 0.87 22.22 7.89
CA TRP A 416 1.91 22.99 7.24
C TRP A 416 2.32 24.16 8.14
N LYS A 417 3.60 24.27 8.45
CA LYS A 417 4.20 25.42 9.11
C LYS A 417 4.78 26.34 8.04
N GLU A 418 4.25 27.55 7.96
CA GLU A 418 4.76 28.54 7.01
C GLU A 418 6.19 28.92 7.33
N GLY A 419 6.98 29.12 6.27
CA GLY A 419 8.34 29.61 6.40
C GLY A 419 8.39 31.09 6.75
N THR A 420 9.53 31.53 7.25
CA THR A 420 9.78 32.95 7.56
C THR A 420 10.47 33.64 6.38
N ARG A 421 10.11 34.91 6.16
CA ARG A 421 10.68 35.74 5.12
C ARG A 421 11.28 36.99 5.75
N ILE A 422 12.48 37.37 5.30
CA ILE A 422 13.16 38.62 5.69
C ILE A 422 13.24 39.56 4.49
N PRO A 423 13.17 40.88 4.67
CA PRO A 423 13.39 41.84 3.60
C PRO A 423 14.76 41.63 2.95
N ASP A 424 14.80 41.60 1.63
CA ASP A 424 16.05 41.52 0.89
C ASP A 424 16.85 42.85 1.06
N PRO A 425 18.04 42.82 1.67
CA PRO A 425 18.81 44.01 1.90
C PRO A 425 19.38 44.65 0.62
N GLU A 426 19.47 43.88 -0.47
CA GLU A 426 20.01 44.35 -1.75
C GLU A 426 18.91 44.82 -2.71
N ASN A 427 17.67 44.36 -2.53
CA ASN A 427 16.53 44.70 -3.39
C ASN A 427 15.33 45.13 -2.56
N PRO A 428 15.18 46.46 -2.26
CA PRO A 428 14.07 46.96 -1.49
C PRO A 428 12.70 46.60 -2.08
N GLY A 429 11.86 45.95 -1.31
CA GLY A 429 10.53 45.48 -1.72
C GLY A 429 10.47 43.98 -2.07
N LEU A 430 11.61 43.29 -2.11
CA LEU A 430 11.69 41.84 -2.21
C LEU A 430 11.94 41.21 -0.83
N PHE A 431 11.63 39.91 -0.71
CA PHE A 431 11.85 39.12 0.50
C PHE A 431 12.70 37.91 0.15
N LEU A 432 13.63 37.58 1.06
CA LEU A 432 14.39 36.35 1.07
C LEU A 432 13.69 35.35 1.99
N ILE A 433 13.72 34.07 1.63
CA ILE A 433 13.26 33.00 2.51
C ILE A 433 14.34 32.79 3.58
N ASP A 434 14.03 33.08 4.83
CA ASP A 434 14.90 32.83 5.98
C ASP A 434 14.80 31.36 6.41
N GLU A 435 13.57 30.87 6.61
CA GLU A 435 13.29 29.47 6.84
C GLU A 435 12.23 28.99 5.85
N PRO A 436 12.45 27.89 5.13
CA PRO A 436 11.43 27.33 4.25
C PRO A 436 10.29 26.73 5.07
N GLY A 437 9.07 26.83 4.54
CA GLY A 437 7.93 26.12 5.11
C GLY A 437 8.11 24.61 5.06
N HIS A 438 7.56 23.90 6.04
CA HIS A 438 7.65 22.46 6.14
C HIS A 438 6.42 21.84 6.82
N PHE A 439 6.24 20.53 6.66
CA PHE A 439 5.20 19.81 7.39
C PHE A 439 5.64 19.50 8.82
N VAL A 440 4.72 19.70 9.76
CA VAL A 440 4.87 19.37 11.18
C VAL A 440 3.92 18.26 11.57
N LEU A 441 4.28 17.52 12.61
CA LEU A 441 3.50 16.43 13.18
C LEU A 441 3.06 16.81 14.59
N LEU A 442 1.75 16.75 14.84
CA LEU A 442 1.16 17.08 16.13
C LEU A 442 0.40 15.89 16.70
N THR A 443 0.45 15.73 18.02
CA THR A 443 -0.40 14.81 18.77
C THR A 443 -1.29 15.56 19.76
N ASP A 444 -1.21 16.88 19.76
CA ASP A 444 -1.91 17.80 20.67
C ASP A 444 -2.80 18.74 19.83
N ASP A 445 -4.11 18.58 19.97
CA ASP A 445 -5.08 19.40 19.26
C ASP A 445 -5.01 20.88 19.65
N ASP A 446 -4.61 21.19 20.88
CA ASP A 446 -4.48 22.56 21.36
C ASP A 446 -3.41 23.36 20.60
N LEU A 447 -2.52 22.68 19.91
CA LEU A 447 -1.50 23.32 19.08
C LEU A 447 -1.99 23.67 17.66
N ILE A 448 -3.10 23.10 17.19
CA ILE A 448 -3.61 23.33 15.83
C ILE A 448 -3.78 24.82 15.49
N PRO A 449 -4.34 25.67 16.37
CA PRO A 449 -4.50 27.10 16.08
C PRO A 449 -3.19 27.86 15.87
N SER A 450 -2.07 27.29 16.30
CA SER A 450 -0.74 27.92 16.15
C SER A 450 -0.17 27.77 14.74
N PHE A 451 -0.82 26.98 13.87
CA PHE A 451 -0.35 26.70 12.52
C PHE A 451 -1.30 27.30 11.48
N ALA A 452 -0.77 28.10 10.57
CA ALA A 452 -1.51 28.61 9.43
C ALA A 452 -1.80 27.46 8.43
N GLY A 453 -2.84 27.63 7.61
CA GLY A 453 -3.17 26.68 6.55
C GLY A 453 -3.90 25.42 7.00
N ALA A 454 -4.34 25.33 8.27
CA ALA A 454 -5.25 24.28 8.69
C ALA A 454 -6.58 24.38 7.92
N THR A 455 -7.07 23.24 7.40
CA THR A 455 -8.41 23.19 6.80
C THR A 455 -9.45 23.54 7.85
N LEU A 456 -10.40 24.42 7.52
CA LEU A 456 -11.52 24.73 8.41
C LEU A 456 -12.66 23.73 8.22
N ARG A 457 -13.19 23.23 9.33
CA ARG A 457 -14.42 22.45 9.36
C ARG A 457 -15.34 23.12 10.41
N ASP A 458 -16.52 23.55 9.97
CA ASP A 458 -17.49 24.25 10.82
C ASP A 458 -16.90 25.51 11.52
N GLY A 459 -15.91 26.14 10.89
CA GLY A 459 -15.21 27.30 11.42
C GLY A 459 -14.01 27.01 12.33
N GLU A 460 -13.77 25.73 12.66
CA GLU A 460 -12.63 25.30 13.48
C GLU A 460 -11.49 24.76 12.62
N PRO A 461 -10.22 25.13 12.91
CA PRO A 461 -9.08 24.61 12.19
C PRO A 461 -8.87 23.13 12.47
N VAL A 462 -8.76 22.33 11.40
CA VAL A 462 -8.49 20.89 11.47
C VAL A 462 -7.32 20.54 10.56
N GLY A 463 -6.46 19.64 11.02
CA GLY A 463 -5.37 19.09 10.21
C GLY A 463 -5.74 17.75 9.57
N TYR A 464 -4.83 17.23 8.75
CA TYR A 464 -4.94 15.86 8.26
C TYR A 464 -4.60 14.89 9.40
N ARG A 465 -5.60 14.12 9.84
CA ARG A 465 -5.51 13.26 11.02
C ARG A 465 -5.44 11.78 10.67
N VAL A 466 -4.52 11.07 11.31
CA VAL A 466 -4.46 9.60 11.30
C VAL A 466 -4.54 9.11 12.74
N SER A 467 -5.45 8.17 13.01
CA SER A 467 -5.66 7.61 14.35
C SER A 467 -5.66 6.08 14.33
N THR A 468 -5.46 5.48 15.50
CA THR A 468 -5.65 4.05 15.77
C THR A 468 -6.61 3.87 16.93
N THR A 469 -7.48 2.87 16.82
CA THR A 469 -8.40 2.48 17.90
C THR A 469 -7.85 1.35 18.76
N ALA A 470 -6.70 0.80 18.40
CA ALA A 470 -6.12 -0.36 19.08
C ALA A 470 -5.51 -0.03 20.45
N TYR A 471 -5.09 1.22 20.62
CA TYR A 471 -4.42 1.67 21.84
C TYR A 471 -5.16 2.85 22.44
N ASP A 472 -5.35 2.80 23.75
CA ASP A 472 -5.87 3.90 24.54
C ASP A 472 -4.97 4.10 25.77
N PHE A 473 -4.53 5.33 26.02
CA PHE A 473 -3.69 5.75 27.12
C PHE A 473 -3.81 7.27 27.33
N GLU A 474 -3.71 7.72 28.56
CA GLU A 474 -3.90 9.15 28.93
C GLU A 474 -2.95 10.11 28.20
N PRO A 475 -1.61 9.90 28.16
CA PRO A 475 -0.73 10.81 27.45
C PRO A 475 -1.02 10.80 25.94
N GLN A 476 -0.77 11.90 25.27
CA GLN A 476 -0.92 11.99 23.80
C GLN A 476 0.07 11.12 23.05
N SER A 477 1.22 10.79 23.67
CA SER A 477 2.20 9.82 23.17
C SER A 477 2.82 9.05 24.33
N LEU A 478 3.15 7.78 24.08
CA LEU A 478 3.76 6.90 25.08
C LEU A 478 5.21 6.60 24.70
N VAL A 479 6.17 6.98 25.54
CA VAL A 479 7.58 6.66 25.32
C VAL A 479 7.78 5.15 25.43
N MET A 480 8.44 4.57 24.42
CA MET A 480 8.79 3.16 24.38
C MET A 480 10.20 2.94 24.91
N THR A 481 10.43 1.80 25.54
CA THR A 481 11.75 1.42 26.06
C THR A 481 12.46 0.51 25.06
N GLY A 482 13.74 0.74 24.80
CA GLY A 482 14.55 -0.10 23.91
C GLY A 482 15.11 0.67 22.73
N ALA A 483 15.36 -0.02 21.61
CA ALA A 483 15.96 0.58 20.42
C ALA A 483 15.09 0.36 19.18
N PHE A 484 14.80 1.44 18.46
CA PHE A 484 14.18 1.40 17.14
C PHE A 484 15.27 1.21 16.09
N SER A 485 15.40 0.00 15.57
CA SER A 485 16.37 -0.36 14.54
C SER A 485 15.93 -1.65 13.83
N SER A 486 16.55 -1.98 12.71
CA SER A 486 16.25 -3.21 11.96
C SER A 486 16.43 -4.53 12.74
N THR A 487 17.07 -4.50 13.91
CA THR A 487 17.29 -5.66 14.79
C THR A 487 17.03 -5.35 16.26
N GLY A 488 16.41 -4.21 16.54
CA GLY A 488 16.13 -3.75 17.89
C GLY A 488 14.93 -4.43 18.54
N VAL A 489 14.72 -4.10 19.79
CA VAL A 489 13.52 -4.46 20.54
C VAL A 489 12.97 -3.21 21.18
N LEU A 490 11.67 -2.97 21.02
CA LEU A 490 10.91 -1.95 21.72
C LEU A 490 9.87 -2.58 22.61
N SER A 491 9.66 -1.98 23.78
CA SER A 491 8.60 -2.36 24.71
C SER A 491 7.80 -1.15 25.15
N ALA A 492 6.52 -1.37 25.38
CA ALA A 492 5.62 -0.38 25.96
C ALA A 492 4.62 -1.07 26.89
N SER A 493 4.18 -0.35 27.92
CA SER A 493 3.14 -0.80 28.84
C SER A 493 2.04 0.24 28.92
N ILE A 494 0.79 -0.22 28.83
CA ILE A 494 -0.42 0.59 28.95
C ILE A 494 -1.25 0.00 30.08
N THR A 495 -1.78 0.88 30.95
CA THR A 495 -2.80 0.51 31.93
C THR A 495 -4.07 1.29 31.60
N LEU A 496 -5.16 0.58 31.42
CA LEU A 496 -6.47 1.14 31.26
C LEU A 496 -7.22 0.99 32.60
N ASP A 497 -7.59 2.08 33.21
CA ASP A 497 -8.24 2.07 34.51
C ASP A 497 -9.61 1.38 34.48
N ALA A 498 -10.02 0.86 35.63
CA ALA A 498 -11.33 0.20 35.77
C ALA A 498 -12.48 1.09 35.30
N GLU A 499 -12.42 2.37 35.58
CA GLU A 499 -13.44 3.37 35.24
C GLU A 499 -13.24 4.04 33.86
N ALA A 500 -12.20 3.66 33.11
CA ALA A 500 -11.98 4.23 31.78
C ALA A 500 -13.18 3.98 30.86
N PRO A 501 -13.62 4.98 30.07
CA PRO A 501 -14.77 4.84 29.17
C PRO A 501 -14.65 3.70 28.16
N THR A 502 -13.42 3.37 27.78
CA THR A 502 -13.08 2.33 26.81
C THR A 502 -12.90 0.96 27.45
N ASN A 503 -12.97 0.83 28.78
CA ASN A 503 -12.88 -0.46 29.44
C ASN A 503 -14.13 -1.30 29.11
N PRO A 504 -14.01 -2.47 28.45
CA PRO A 504 -15.15 -3.25 27.99
C PRO A 504 -15.99 -3.83 29.12
N PHE A 505 -15.44 -3.92 30.32
CA PHE A 505 -16.12 -4.49 31.50
C PHE A 505 -16.66 -3.42 32.46
N ARG A 506 -16.50 -2.16 32.13
CA ARG A 506 -17.07 -1.08 32.91
C ARG A 506 -18.61 -1.24 32.99
N HIS A 507 -19.17 -1.03 34.18
CA HIS A 507 -20.62 -1.07 34.48
C HIS A 507 -21.29 -2.42 34.32
N LYS A 508 -20.55 -3.52 34.17
CA LYS A 508 -21.17 -4.83 34.04
C LYS A 508 -20.47 -5.92 34.82
N PHE A 509 -21.27 -6.76 35.41
CA PHE A 509 -20.77 -8.02 35.91
C PHE A 509 -20.15 -8.83 34.77
N HIS A 510 -18.99 -9.38 35.01
CA HIS A 510 -18.33 -10.29 34.10
C HIS A 510 -17.95 -11.58 34.82
N PRO A 511 -18.46 -12.77 34.39
CA PRO A 511 -18.26 -14.03 35.09
C PRO A 511 -16.78 -14.44 35.19
N ASP A 512 -15.97 -14.08 34.21
CA ASP A 512 -14.53 -14.40 34.19
C ASP A 512 -13.73 -13.59 35.19
N HIS A 513 -14.21 -12.44 35.62
CA HIS A 513 -13.61 -11.61 36.65
C HIS A 513 -14.14 -11.91 38.05
N ASN A 514 -15.26 -12.63 38.15
CA ASN A 514 -15.89 -12.95 39.42
C ASN A 514 -16.16 -11.71 40.30
N ASN A 515 -16.63 -10.62 39.70
CA ASN A 515 -16.84 -9.33 40.35
C ASN A 515 -18.18 -9.19 41.05
N ARG A 516 -18.81 -10.29 41.45
CA ARG A 516 -19.99 -10.35 42.32
C ARG A 516 -19.61 -11.03 43.64
N ASN A 517 -20.31 -10.67 44.68
CA ASN A 517 -20.17 -11.39 45.95
C ASN A 517 -20.66 -12.84 45.83
N GLU A 518 -20.31 -13.69 46.81
CA GLU A 518 -20.61 -15.12 46.81
C GLU A 518 -22.12 -15.42 46.72
N LEU A 519 -22.96 -14.50 47.18
CA LEU A 519 -24.41 -14.63 47.14
C LEU A 519 -25.03 -14.12 45.83
N TYR A 520 -24.23 -13.57 44.93
CA TYR A 520 -24.68 -12.96 43.67
C TYR A 520 -25.73 -11.83 43.85
N THR A 521 -25.72 -11.18 44.99
CA THR A 521 -26.69 -10.12 45.32
C THR A 521 -26.12 -8.73 45.15
N LEU A 522 -24.82 -8.56 45.26
CA LEU A 522 -24.11 -7.30 45.13
C LEU A 522 -22.94 -7.43 44.17
N PHE A 523 -22.67 -6.38 43.41
CA PHE A 523 -21.42 -6.23 42.65
C PHE A 523 -20.34 -5.75 43.63
N LEU A 524 -19.18 -6.39 43.56
CA LEU A 524 -17.99 -5.98 44.31
C LEU A 524 -17.22 -4.87 43.59
N GLU A 525 -17.15 -5.03 42.29
CA GLU A 525 -16.53 -4.07 41.35
C GLU A 525 -17.29 -4.09 40.03
N GLU A 526 -17.31 -2.97 39.33
CA GLU A 526 -17.97 -2.86 38.02
C GLU A 526 -17.00 -3.21 36.89
N ALA A 527 -15.71 -3.00 37.08
CA ALA A 527 -14.67 -3.36 36.15
C ALA A 527 -13.33 -3.56 36.85
N TYR A 528 -12.37 -4.13 36.16
CA TYR A 528 -10.97 -4.26 36.57
C TYR A 528 -10.08 -3.41 35.68
N PRO A 529 -8.93 -2.91 36.19
CA PRO A 529 -7.92 -2.31 35.34
C PRO A 529 -7.37 -3.36 34.36
N ILE A 530 -7.13 -2.94 33.14
CA ILE A 530 -6.57 -3.77 32.09
C ILE A 530 -5.12 -3.34 31.86
N SER A 531 -4.17 -4.27 31.98
CA SER A 531 -2.77 -4.03 31.66
C SER A 531 -2.42 -4.64 30.32
N ARG A 532 -1.59 -3.92 29.55
CA ARG A 532 -1.09 -4.33 28.24
C ARG A 532 0.43 -4.17 28.22
N GLU A 533 1.15 -5.26 28.12
CA GLU A 533 2.61 -5.28 28.02
C GLU A 533 2.99 -5.71 26.61
N MET A 534 3.46 -4.78 25.81
CA MET A 534 3.77 -5.00 24.39
C MET A 534 5.26 -5.08 24.15
N THR A 535 5.67 -5.98 23.29
CA THR A 535 7.05 -6.13 22.82
C THR A 535 7.07 -6.25 21.31
N PHE A 536 7.86 -5.40 20.67
CA PHE A 536 8.12 -5.36 19.23
C PHE A 536 9.57 -5.77 19.01
N THR A 537 9.80 -6.95 18.44
CA THR A 537 11.15 -7.43 18.11
C THR A 537 11.35 -7.27 16.62
N PHE A 538 12.19 -6.32 16.21
CA PHE A 538 12.49 -6.07 14.80
C PHE A 538 13.33 -7.19 14.20
N SER A 539 13.16 -7.42 12.92
CA SER A 539 13.89 -8.41 12.13
C SER A 539 14.67 -7.72 11.02
N ALA A 540 15.92 -8.15 10.80
CA ALA A 540 16.73 -7.66 9.70
C ALA A 540 16.19 -8.05 8.32
N ALA A 541 15.26 -9.00 8.25
CA ALA A 541 14.57 -9.42 7.03
C ALA A 541 13.07 -9.41 7.24
N ASP A 542 12.30 -9.15 6.16
CA ASP A 542 10.85 -9.21 6.20
C ASP A 542 10.37 -10.63 6.55
N LEU A 543 9.70 -10.75 7.70
CA LEU A 543 9.11 -12.01 8.17
C LEU A 543 7.94 -12.48 7.30
N GLY A 544 7.43 -11.63 6.42
CA GLY A 544 6.45 -11.97 5.38
C GLY A 544 7.06 -12.68 4.18
N GLY A 545 8.39 -12.75 4.08
CA GLY A 545 9.11 -13.34 2.95
C GLY A 545 9.18 -12.40 1.73
N GLY A 546 8.82 -11.13 1.89
CA GLY A 546 9.01 -10.10 0.87
C GLY A 546 10.49 -9.70 0.77
N SER A 547 10.95 -9.35 -0.43
CA SER A 547 12.28 -8.80 -0.70
C SER A 547 12.16 -7.34 -1.14
N ASP A 548 11.52 -6.52 -0.31
CA ASP A 548 11.39 -5.09 -0.58
C ASP A 548 12.75 -4.40 -0.37
N ALA A 549 13.25 -3.70 -1.39
CA ALA A 549 14.54 -3.00 -1.33
C ALA A 549 14.57 -1.86 -0.30
N SER A 550 13.39 -1.34 0.10
CA SER A 550 13.25 -0.32 1.15
C SER A 550 13.30 -0.90 2.56
N TYR A 551 13.32 -2.24 2.70
CA TYR A 551 13.40 -2.90 4.00
C TYR A 551 14.72 -2.59 4.70
N GLY A 552 14.63 -2.19 5.95
CA GLY A 552 15.78 -1.71 6.73
C GLY A 552 15.98 -0.19 6.69
N ALA A 553 15.36 0.52 5.74
CA ALA A 553 15.49 1.98 5.58
C ALA A 553 14.13 2.70 5.75
N ASN A 554 13.14 2.37 4.94
CA ASN A 554 11.80 2.98 4.97
C ASN A 554 10.68 1.96 5.23
N LEU A 555 11.03 0.70 5.31
CA LEU A 555 10.16 -0.40 5.68
C LEU A 555 10.84 -1.23 6.76
N LEU A 556 10.19 -1.42 7.89
CA LEU A 556 10.68 -2.21 9.02
C LEU A 556 9.57 -3.11 9.53
N GLY A 557 9.91 -4.31 9.98
CA GLY A 557 8.95 -5.24 10.53
C GLY A 557 9.58 -6.18 11.53
N GLY A 558 8.75 -7.06 12.08
CA GLY A 558 9.21 -8.01 13.07
C GLY A 558 8.09 -8.80 13.71
N SER A 559 8.38 -9.42 14.84
CA SER A 559 7.42 -10.13 15.67
C SER A 559 6.83 -9.21 16.74
N TYR A 560 5.55 -9.39 16.98
CA TYR A 560 4.77 -8.74 18.02
C TYR A 560 4.37 -9.74 19.08
N ARG A 561 4.53 -9.39 20.34
CA ARG A 561 4.03 -10.14 21.49
C ARG A 561 3.39 -9.17 22.48
N GLU A 562 2.22 -9.53 22.99
CA GLU A 562 1.52 -8.76 24.01
C GLU A 562 0.98 -9.69 25.09
N ARG A 563 1.07 -9.23 26.35
CA ARG A 563 0.44 -9.83 27.51
C ARG A 563 -0.68 -8.91 27.98
N LEU A 564 -1.88 -9.42 28.04
CA LEU A 564 -3.10 -8.73 28.45
C LEU A 564 -3.54 -9.24 29.81
N GLY A 565 -3.43 -8.41 30.83
CA GLY A 565 -3.95 -8.69 32.17
C GLY A 565 -5.31 -8.00 32.39
N GLY A 566 -6.17 -8.58 33.21
CA GLY A 566 -7.45 -8.00 33.58
C GLY A 566 -8.61 -8.25 32.62
N LEU A 567 -8.38 -8.75 31.40
CA LEU A 567 -9.45 -9.17 30.47
C LEU A 567 -10.07 -10.52 30.83
N HIS A 568 -9.34 -11.35 31.53
CA HIS A 568 -9.74 -12.66 31.99
C HIS A 568 -9.03 -12.92 33.31
N ARG A 569 -9.48 -13.91 34.12
CA ARG A 569 -8.79 -14.30 35.37
C ARG A 569 -7.34 -14.77 35.16
N ASN A 570 -7.07 -15.34 33.99
CA ASN A 570 -5.73 -15.68 33.55
C ASN A 570 -5.32 -14.70 32.45
N ASP A 571 -4.06 -14.30 32.44
CA ASP A 571 -3.58 -13.38 31.41
C ASP A 571 -3.68 -14.01 30.02
N ILE A 572 -3.94 -13.17 29.04
CA ILE A 572 -4.00 -13.55 27.64
C ILE A 572 -2.69 -13.15 26.99
N VAL A 573 -2.03 -14.08 26.34
CA VAL A 573 -0.83 -13.82 25.55
C VAL A 573 -1.20 -13.89 24.08
N VAL A 574 -0.88 -12.82 23.32
CA VAL A 574 -1.08 -12.78 21.88
C VAL A 574 0.26 -12.61 21.17
N GLU A 575 0.37 -13.23 20.02
CA GLU A 575 1.56 -13.14 19.17
C GLU A 575 1.17 -12.89 17.72
N GLY A 576 2.05 -12.18 17.00
CA GLY A 576 1.83 -11.82 15.62
C GLY A 576 3.05 -11.21 14.97
N ARG A 577 2.80 -10.48 13.90
CA ARG A 577 3.83 -9.74 13.17
C ARG A 577 3.41 -8.30 13.03
N PHE A 578 4.39 -7.43 12.86
CA PHE A 578 4.13 -6.05 12.46
C PHE A 578 4.96 -5.68 11.24
N LEU A 579 4.46 -4.71 10.51
CA LEU A 579 5.14 -4.09 9.38
C LEU A 579 4.84 -2.60 9.43
N LEU A 580 5.90 -1.78 9.37
CA LEU A 580 5.86 -0.32 9.46
C LEU A 580 6.50 0.29 8.23
N SER A 581 5.84 1.26 7.63
CA SER A 581 6.39 2.11 6.56
C SER A 581 6.65 3.51 7.11
N ARG A 582 7.80 4.09 6.78
CA ARG A 582 8.14 5.46 7.12
C ARG A 582 7.38 6.40 6.19
N ILE A 583 6.46 7.18 6.74
CA ILE A 583 5.61 8.10 5.97
C ILE A 583 6.02 9.56 6.08
N SER A 584 6.86 9.88 7.06
CA SER A 584 7.47 11.20 7.22
C SER A 584 8.87 11.04 7.82
N ALA A 585 9.80 11.86 7.38
CA ALA A 585 11.15 11.93 7.93
C ALA A 585 11.30 13.01 9.01
N SER A 586 10.22 13.71 9.38
CA SER A 586 10.27 14.76 10.41
C SER A 586 10.60 14.16 11.78
N PRO A 587 11.73 14.54 12.39
CA PRO A 587 12.09 14.08 13.72
C PRO A 587 11.31 14.79 14.83
N ASP A 588 10.63 15.88 14.49
CA ASP A 588 9.98 16.76 15.44
C ASP A 588 8.51 16.40 15.60
N LEU A 589 8.06 16.38 16.85
CA LEU A 589 6.68 16.13 17.25
C LEU A 589 6.23 17.29 18.16
N ASN A 590 5.11 17.93 17.83
CA ASN A 590 4.55 19.07 18.57
C ASN A 590 5.42 20.34 18.55
N GLN A 591 6.14 20.61 17.43
CA GLN A 591 7.05 21.77 17.31
C GLN A 591 6.76 22.60 16.06
#